data_2f2a4d9bcfa8db874b48c7e4a02b8963
#
_entry.id   2f2a4d9bcfa8db874b48c7e4a02b8963
#
_cell.length_a   1.000
_cell.length_b   1.000
_cell.length_c   1.000
_cell.angle_alpha   90.00
_cell.angle_beta   90.00
_cell.angle_gamma   90.00
#
_symmetry.space_group_name_H-M   'P 1'
#
loop_
_entity.id
_entity.type
_entity.pdbx_description
1 polymer ?
#
loop_
_entity_poly.entity_id
_entity_poly.type
_entity_poly.pdbx_seq_one_letter_code
_entity_poly.pdbx_strand_id
1 'polypeptide(L)'
;MAAITAAMVKDLREMTGAGMMDCKKALTEAYGNMDAAVDILKKSGAAKMEKKASRIAAEGIAKVACKAGAAVVAEVNSETDFVAKNEVFQTFVQDVADKALESGLNGGANGEDVQALLDGGLTAEFAEKTLKIGEKLSFRRFEKVAGAEVASYIHGGGKIGVLVAADGANGANVKEALTNVAMQVAAMNPTYISRNDISADELAKIKDITLESALNDAFTLPKPILNKLLEEATTTDIWSADDKKAYEENKTNKYLPNFISDAGKAALGQLAISKKAEISADKIFAGLVEGRISKQLKEICLLDQVYVKAEDGKQSVSAYLKSVDGNIKIAKFVRFEVGEGMEKKNEDFAA
;
A
#
# COMPACT_ATOMS: atom_id res chain seq x y z
N MET A 1 4.59 49.40 28.75
CA MET A 1 4.31 48.18 27.99
C MET A 1 2.89 48.32 27.44
N ALA A 2 2.68 48.17 26.15
CA ALA A 2 1.33 48.21 25.57
C ALA A 2 0.53 47.03 26.15
N ALA A 3 -0.67 47.32 26.66
CA ALA A 3 -1.54 46.27 27.20
C ALA A 3 -2.03 45.38 26.04
N ILE A 4 -1.75 44.08 26.12
CA ILE A 4 -2.26 43.11 25.13
C ILE A 4 -3.77 42.98 25.33
N THR A 5 -4.54 43.41 24.34
CA THR A 5 -6.00 43.37 24.40
C THR A 5 -6.55 42.06 23.82
N ALA A 6 -7.76 41.70 24.24
CA ALA A 6 -8.44 40.54 23.68
C ALA A 6 -8.70 40.69 22.16
N ALA A 7 -8.90 41.91 21.68
CA ALA A 7 -9.04 42.22 20.24
C ALA A 7 -7.77 41.85 19.46
N MET A 8 -6.60 42.30 19.93
CA MET A 8 -5.31 41.99 19.31
C MET A 8 -5.08 40.46 19.22
N VAL A 9 -5.44 39.73 20.26
CA VAL A 9 -5.32 38.28 20.30
C VAL A 9 -6.26 37.62 19.27
N LYS A 10 -7.49 38.16 19.15
CA LYS A 10 -8.48 37.71 18.18
C LYS A 10 -7.97 37.99 16.77
N ASP A 11 -7.53 39.19 16.47
CA ASP A 11 -7.02 39.60 15.16
C ASP A 11 -5.82 38.72 14.73
N LEU A 12 -4.86 38.50 15.59
CA LEU A 12 -3.71 37.64 15.32
C LEU A 12 -4.13 36.17 15.08
N ARG A 13 -5.15 35.70 15.81
CA ARG A 13 -5.70 34.37 15.62
C ARG A 13 -6.42 34.25 14.27
N GLU A 14 -7.18 35.26 13.85
CA GLU A 14 -7.85 35.29 12.54
C GLU A 14 -6.83 35.31 11.40
N MET A 15 -5.74 36.05 11.55
CA MET A 15 -4.64 36.12 10.58
C MET A 15 -3.84 34.82 10.46
N THR A 16 -3.56 34.15 11.57
CA THR A 16 -2.60 33.02 11.60
C THR A 16 -3.26 31.65 11.80
N GLY A 17 -4.50 31.63 12.30
CA GLY A 17 -5.18 30.41 12.73
C GLY A 17 -4.56 29.69 13.93
N ALA A 18 -3.54 30.28 14.59
CA ALA A 18 -2.89 29.72 15.77
C ALA A 18 -3.82 29.71 17.00
N GLY A 19 -3.49 28.89 18.00
CA GLY A 19 -4.25 28.80 19.24
C GLY A 19 -4.26 30.14 19.99
N MET A 20 -5.37 30.45 20.70
CA MET A 20 -5.55 31.71 21.43
C MET A 20 -4.40 32.01 22.43
N MET A 21 -3.92 30.96 23.15
CA MET A 21 -2.84 31.09 24.11
C MET A 21 -1.48 31.33 23.43
N ASP A 22 -1.25 30.70 22.26
CA ASP A 22 -0.04 30.94 21.46
C ASP A 22 -0.02 32.37 20.92
N CYS A 23 -1.16 32.88 20.42
CA CYS A 23 -1.28 34.27 19.98
C CYS A 23 -1.04 35.26 21.12
N LYS A 24 -1.64 35.03 22.31
CA LYS A 24 -1.44 35.87 23.48
C LYS A 24 0.05 35.88 23.89
N LYS A 25 0.70 34.72 23.93
CA LYS A 25 2.11 34.60 24.27
C LYS A 25 3.00 35.32 23.26
N ALA A 26 2.76 35.14 21.98
CA ALA A 26 3.51 35.78 20.91
C ALA A 26 3.37 37.31 20.95
N LEU A 27 2.14 37.82 21.15
CA LEU A 27 1.91 39.25 21.30
C LEU A 27 2.60 39.84 22.56
N THR A 28 2.63 39.08 23.67
CA THR A 28 3.32 39.50 24.88
C THR A 28 4.83 39.61 24.62
N GLU A 29 5.42 38.62 23.97
CA GLU A 29 6.83 38.56 23.59
C GLU A 29 7.21 39.67 22.58
N ALA A 30 6.27 39.95 21.65
CA ALA A 30 6.40 41.02 20.65
C ALA A 30 6.05 42.43 21.17
N TYR A 31 5.76 42.58 22.47
CA TYR A 31 5.34 43.85 23.05
C TYR A 31 4.13 44.52 22.33
N GLY A 32 3.23 43.71 21.80
CA GLY A 32 2.05 44.16 21.06
C GLY A 32 2.26 44.45 19.58
N ASN A 33 3.43 44.20 19.03
CA ASN A 33 3.69 44.33 17.60
C ASN A 33 3.16 43.09 16.86
N MET A 34 2.20 43.30 15.95
CA MET A 34 1.52 42.22 15.22
C MET A 34 2.46 41.45 14.29
N ASP A 35 3.29 42.16 13.50
CA ASP A 35 4.21 41.54 12.54
C ASP A 35 5.27 40.70 13.27
N ALA A 36 5.86 41.24 14.36
CA ALA A 36 6.79 40.50 15.19
C ALA A 36 6.13 39.27 15.86
N ALA A 37 4.85 39.37 16.25
CA ALA A 37 4.10 38.26 16.80
C ALA A 37 3.85 37.15 15.78
N VAL A 38 3.58 37.52 14.52
CA VAL A 38 3.49 36.53 13.40
C VAL A 38 4.79 35.76 13.22
N ASP A 39 5.93 36.46 13.24
CA ASP A 39 7.26 35.85 13.14
C ASP A 39 7.59 34.92 14.31
N ILE A 40 7.20 35.31 15.53
CA ILE A 40 7.31 34.45 16.70
C ILE A 40 6.47 33.18 16.56
N LEU A 41 5.24 33.30 16.03
CA LEU A 41 4.38 32.14 15.77
C LEU A 41 4.96 31.20 14.71
N LYS A 42 5.55 31.74 13.64
CA LYS A 42 6.24 30.92 12.61
C LYS A 42 7.40 30.12 13.22
N LYS A 43 8.25 30.77 14.02
CA LYS A 43 9.34 30.10 14.74
C LYS A 43 8.84 29.06 15.74
N SER A 44 7.74 29.37 16.44
CA SER A 44 7.08 28.44 17.36
C SER A 44 6.52 27.21 16.62
N GLY A 45 5.98 27.38 15.42
CA GLY A 45 5.51 26.30 14.55
C GLY A 45 6.63 25.32 14.20
N ALA A 46 7.78 25.85 13.76
CA ALA A 46 8.95 25.03 13.47
C ALA A 46 9.44 24.25 14.71
N ALA A 47 9.53 24.90 15.85
CA ALA A 47 9.93 24.25 17.11
C ALA A 47 8.91 23.17 17.58
N LYS A 48 7.61 23.38 17.36
CA LYS A 48 6.58 22.39 17.68
C LYS A 48 6.65 21.20 16.72
N MET A 49 6.91 21.44 15.44
CA MET A 49 7.11 20.39 14.44
C MET A 49 8.31 19.51 14.82
N GLU A 50 9.44 20.10 15.19
CA GLU A 50 10.63 19.38 15.64
C GLU A 50 10.35 18.52 16.88
N LYS A 51 9.71 19.10 17.91
CA LYS A 51 9.33 18.35 19.13
C LYS A 51 8.40 17.18 18.89
N LYS A 52 7.63 17.21 17.82
CA LYS A 52 6.70 16.14 17.44
C LYS A 52 7.32 15.14 16.46
N ALA A 53 8.52 15.38 15.94
CA ALA A 53 9.14 14.57 14.90
C ALA A 53 9.25 13.07 15.24
N SER A 54 9.42 12.72 16.51
CA SER A 54 9.51 11.33 16.98
C SER A 54 8.16 10.63 17.17
N ARG A 55 7.02 11.33 17.03
CA ARG A 55 5.71 10.71 17.23
C ARG A 55 5.34 9.84 16.04
N ILE A 56 4.56 8.79 16.30
CA ILE A 56 3.99 7.94 15.24
C ILE A 56 2.83 8.72 14.57
N ALA A 57 2.90 8.85 13.25
CA ALA A 57 1.87 9.47 12.42
C ALA A 57 1.57 8.50 11.26
N ALA A 58 0.74 7.49 11.51
CA ALA A 58 0.40 6.43 10.56
C ALA A 58 -1.00 6.61 9.94
N GLU A 59 -1.78 7.57 10.44
CA GLU A 59 -3.03 8.03 9.82
C GLU A 59 -2.74 9.14 8.80
N GLY A 60 -3.74 9.70 8.15
CA GLY A 60 -3.59 10.74 7.15
C GLY A 60 -4.43 10.51 5.92
N ILE A 61 -4.07 11.14 4.81
CA ILE A 61 -4.76 10.97 3.52
C ILE A 61 -3.78 10.98 2.34
N ALA A 62 -4.21 10.32 1.27
CA ALA A 62 -3.67 10.48 -0.06
C ALA A 62 -4.57 11.42 -0.88
N LYS A 63 -3.97 12.35 -1.62
CA LYS A 63 -4.64 13.23 -2.58
C LYS A 63 -3.97 13.11 -3.94
N VAL A 64 -4.74 13.42 -4.98
CA VAL A 64 -4.27 13.39 -6.36
C VAL A 64 -4.41 14.75 -7.00
N ALA A 65 -3.48 15.08 -7.88
CA ALA A 65 -3.55 16.21 -8.77
C ALA A 65 -3.32 15.74 -10.21
N CYS A 66 -4.09 16.26 -11.16
CA CYS A 66 -4.04 15.82 -12.54
C CYS A 66 -4.02 17.02 -13.49
N LYS A 67 -3.22 16.89 -14.56
CA LYS A 67 -3.26 17.77 -15.74
C LYS A 67 -3.18 16.92 -17.00
N ALA A 68 -3.31 17.52 -18.18
CA ALA A 68 -3.19 16.79 -19.44
C ALA A 68 -1.86 16.03 -19.50
N GLY A 69 -1.91 14.72 -19.66
CA GLY A 69 -0.75 13.86 -19.80
C GLY A 69 0.07 13.61 -18.53
N ALA A 70 -0.32 14.13 -17.35
CA ALA A 70 0.39 13.86 -16.11
C ALA A 70 -0.53 13.87 -14.88
N ALA A 71 -0.21 13.06 -13.89
CA ALA A 71 -0.88 13.03 -12.60
C ALA A 71 0.11 12.74 -11.46
N VAL A 72 -0.22 13.22 -10.27
CA VAL A 72 0.53 12.97 -9.02
C VAL A 72 -0.40 12.42 -7.97
N VAL A 73 0.07 11.48 -7.18
CA VAL A 73 -0.49 11.11 -5.87
C VAL A 73 0.48 11.53 -4.80
N ALA A 74 -0.02 12.15 -3.73
CA ALA A 74 0.76 12.55 -2.56
C ALA A 74 0.12 12.00 -1.29
N GLU A 75 0.95 11.47 -0.38
CA GLU A 75 0.56 10.97 0.95
C GLU A 75 1.13 11.88 2.01
N VAL A 76 0.24 12.46 2.82
CA VAL A 76 0.59 13.22 4.02
C VAL A 76 -0.04 12.54 5.23
N ASN A 77 0.81 12.22 6.21
CA ASN A 77 0.38 11.53 7.42
C ASN A 77 0.09 12.50 8.56
N SER A 78 -0.81 12.07 9.46
CA SER A 78 -1.20 12.69 10.73
C SER A 78 -1.19 11.66 11.86
N GLU A 79 -1.31 12.12 13.12
CA GLU A 79 -1.33 11.22 14.28
C GLU A 79 -2.68 10.49 14.40
N THR A 80 -3.80 11.14 14.01
CA THR A 80 -5.16 10.61 14.16
C THR A 80 -5.98 10.67 12.86
N ASP A 81 -7.00 9.82 12.78
CA ASP A 81 -7.99 9.81 11.70
C ASP A 81 -8.94 11.03 11.77
N PHE A 82 -9.10 11.66 12.94
CA PHE A 82 -9.84 12.92 13.10
C PHE A 82 -9.22 14.04 12.27
N VAL A 83 -7.89 14.16 12.31
CA VAL A 83 -7.17 15.15 11.48
C VAL A 83 -7.29 14.78 10.00
N ALA A 84 -7.22 13.52 9.64
CA ALA A 84 -7.41 13.08 8.26
C ALA A 84 -8.77 13.50 7.66
N LYS A 85 -9.81 13.63 8.50
CA LYS A 85 -11.16 14.08 8.11
C LYS A 85 -11.34 15.60 8.15
N ASN A 86 -10.37 16.35 8.69
CA ASN A 86 -10.45 17.80 8.85
C ASN A 86 -10.26 18.51 7.51
N GLU A 87 -11.18 19.44 7.15
CA GLU A 87 -11.12 20.18 5.89
C GLU A 87 -9.83 20.98 5.70
N VAL A 88 -9.32 21.62 6.76
CA VAL A 88 -8.07 22.40 6.69
C VAL A 88 -6.89 21.49 6.32
N PHE A 89 -6.86 20.29 6.88
CA PHE A 89 -5.84 19.29 6.54
C PHE A 89 -6.03 18.77 5.12
N GLN A 90 -7.25 18.45 4.72
CA GLN A 90 -7.54 17.94 3.38
C GLN A 90 -7.19 18.95 2.29
N THR A 91 -7.51 20.23 2.50
CA THR A 91 -7.14 21.32 1.58
C THR A 91 -5.63 21.45 1.49
N PHE A 92 -4.95 21.41 2.63
CA PHE A 92 -3.49 21.48 2.65
C PHE A 92 -2.83 20.31 1.91
N VAL A 93 -3.33 19.10 2.06
CA VAL A 93 -2.77 17.94 1.32
C VAL A 93 -3.06 18.05 -0.17
N GLN A 94 -4.19 18.66 -0.57
CA GLN A 94 -4.44 18.97 -1.99
C GLN A 94 -3.42 19.97 -2.52
N ASP A 95 -3.12 21.05 -1.78
CA ASP A 95 -2.11 22.04 -2.16
C ASP A 95 -0.71 21.40 -2.29
N VAL A 96 -0.38 20.42 -1.44
CA VAL A 96 0.86 19.64 -1.54
C VAL A 96 0.89 18.83 -2.84
N ALA A 97 -0.21 18.16 -3.19
CA ALA A 97 -0.31 17.38 -4.43
C ALA A 97 -0.21 18.27 -5.68
N ASP A 98 -0.86 19.45 -5.67
CA ASP A 98 -0.81 20.42 -6.77
C ASP A 98 0.62 20.94 -6.96
N LYS A 99 1.32 21.31 -5.90
CA LYS A 99 2.72 21.73 -5.95
C LYS A 99 3.65 20.62 -6.45
N ALA A 100 3.42 19.38 -6.01
CA ALA A 100 4.16 18.22 -6.52
C ALA A 100 3.93 18.01 -8.01
N LEU A 101 2.71 18.21 -8.52
CA LEU A 101 2.39 18.11 -9.95
C LEU A 101 3.11 19.18 -10.77
N GLU A 102 3.17 20.42 -10.27
CA GLU A 102 3.81 21.55 -10.94
C GLU A 102 5.34 21.51 -10.89
N SER A 103 5.89 20.81 -9.89
CA SER A 103 7.34 20.65 -9.76
C SER A 103 7.93 19.84 -10.92
N GLY A 104 9.21 20.01 -11.18
CA GLY A 104 9.96 19.16 -12.12
C GLY A 104 10.31 17.78 -11.57
N LEU A 105 9.86 17.45 -10.35
CA LEU A 105 10.25 16.25 -9.60
C LEU A 105 9.29 15.09 -9.89
N ASN A 106 9.76 13.86 -9.77
CA ASN A 106 8.99 12.66 -10.02
C ASN A 106 8.52 11.96 -8.75
N GLY A 107 9.27 12.10 -7.66
CA GLY A 107 9.00 11.38 -6.44
C GLY A 107 9.22 9.88 -6.56
N GLY A 108 8.67 9.13 -5.62
CA GLY A 108 8.71 7.68 -5.57
C GLY A 108 8.10 7.12 -4.29
N ALA A 109 7.96 5.79 -4.25
CA ALA A 109 7.28 5.08 -3.16
C ALA A 109 7.99 5.19 -1.81
N ASN A 110 9.31 5.41 -1.79
CA ASN A 110 10.10 5.52 -0.56
C ASN A 110 10.35 6.97 -0.10
N GLY A 111 9.66 7.95 -0.71
CA GLY A 111 9.80 9.37 -0.36
C GLY A 111 10.91 10.08 -1.11
N GLU A 112 11.30 9.57 -2.28
CA GLU A 112 12.21 10.24 -3.19
C GLU A 112 11.69 11.64 -3.50
N ASP A 113 12.58 12.62 -3.62
CA ASP A 113 12.31 14.03 -3.91
C ASP A 113 11.45 14.80 -2.87
N VAL A 114 10.95 14.16 -1.81
CA VAL A 114 10.15 14.83 -0.77
C VAL A 114 10.93 15.97 -0.13
N GLN A 115 12.20 15.76 0.19
CA GLN A 115 13.03 16.79 0.82
C GLN A 115 13.21 18.01 -0.10
N ALA A 116 13.34 17.80 -1.40
CA ALA A 116 13.47 18.90 -2.35
C ALA A 116 12.19 19.77 -2.41
N LEU A 117 10.99 19.16 -2.31
CA LEU A 117 9.73 19.91 -2.20
C LEU A 117 9.62 20.64 -0.85
N LEU A 118 10.05 20.02 0.25
CA LEU A 118 10.07 20.65 1.56
C LEU A 118 10.97 21.87 1.56
N ASP A 119 12.18 21.77 1.03
CA ASP A 119 13.15 22.87 0.93
C ASP A 119 12.66 23.98 -0.02
N GLY A 120 11.83 23.63 -1.01
CA GLY A 120 11.15 24.55 -1.91
C GLY A 120 10.05 25.41 -1.30
N GLY A 121 9.85 25.34 0.03
CA GLY A 121 8.92 26.18 0.78
C GLY A 121 7.87 25.42 1.58
N LEU A 122 7.61 24.14 1.31
CA LEU A 122 6.62 23.35 2.04
C LEU A 122 6.95 23.18 3.52
N THR A 123 8.23 23.18 3.94
CA THR A 123 8.62 23.09 5.35
C THR A 123 7.93 24.15 6.21
N ALA A 124 7.87 25.40 5.74
CA ALA A 124 7.20 26.48 6.46
C ALA A 124 5.69 26.28 6.58
N GLU A 125 5.07 25.76 5.52
CA GLU A 125 3.64 25.46 5.50
C GLU A 125 3.29 24.28 6.43
N PHE A 126 4.11 23.23 6.45
CA PHE A 126 3.96 22.13 7.41
C PHE A 126 4.10 22.61 8.86
N ALA A 127 5.04 23.52 9.14
CA ALA A 127 5.21 24.11 10.47
C ALA A 127 3.96 24.93 10.89
N GLU A 128 3.42 25.74 9.98
CA GLU A 128 2.17 26.49 10.20
C GLU A 128 1.00 25.57 10.49
N LYS A 129 0.80 24.55 9.64
CA LYS A 129 -0.31 23.59 9.82
C LYS A 129 -0.14 22.75 11.08
N THR A 130 1.08 22.35 11.44
CA THR A 130 1.37 21.66 12.70
C THR A 130 1.03 22.54 13.91
N LEU A 131 1.30 23.85 13.83
CA LEU A 131 0.90 24.79 14.89
C LEU A 131 -0.62 24.91 15.01
N LYS A 132 -1.32 24.99 13.88
CA LYS A 132 -2.78 25.18 13.80
C LYS A 132 -3.56 23.92 14.20
N ILE A 133 -3.16 22.77 13.68
CA ILE A 133 -3.83 21.47 13.89
C ILE A 133 -3.43 20.85 15.23
N GLY A 134 -2.18 21.05 15.66
CA GLY A 134 -1.69 20.54 16.95
C GLY A 134 -1.16 19.12 16.93
N GLU A 135 -1.11 18.44 15.78
CA GLU A 135 -0.55 17.10 15.57
C GLU A 135 0.74 17.14 14.76
N LYS A 136 1.50 16.03 14.79
CA LYS A 136 2.56 15.78 13.82
C LYS A 136 1.95 15.62 12.44
N LEU A 137 2.44 16.40 11.49
CA LEU A 137 2.17 16.22 10.07
C LEU A 137 3.46 15.82 9.36
N SER A 138 3.40 14.84 8.47
CA SER A 138 4.56 14.33 7.74
C SER A 138 4.25 14.16 6.27
N PHE A 139 4.98 14.85 5.41
CA PHE A 139 4.96 14.57 3.98
C PHE A 139 5.76 13.28 3.76
N ARG A 140 5.06 12.18 3.53
CA ARG A 140 5.68 10.86 3.46
C ARG A 140 6.26 10.56 2.10
N ARG A 141 5.44 10.71 1.06
CA ARG A 141 5.81 10.37 -0.31
C ARG A 141 4.86 11.01 -1.31
N PHE A 142 5.33 11.16 -2.52
CA PHE A 142 4.52 11.46 -3.70
C PHE A 142 5.10 10.73 -4.91
N GLU A 143 4.31 10.51 -5.93
CA GLU A 143 4.80 9.94 -7.17
C GLU A 143 4.01 10.47 -8.36
N LYS A 144 4.73 10.79 -9.43
CA LYS A 144 4.21 11.30 -10.68
C LYS A 144 4.14 10.18 -11.73
N VAL A 145 3.08 10.19 -12.50
CA VAL A 145 2.95 9.39 -13.73
C VAL A 145 2.69 10.32 -14.91
N ALA A 146 3.14 9.90 -16.09
CA ALA A 146 2.88 10.60 -17.35
C ALA A 146 2.56 9.59 -18.46
N GLY A 147 1.75 9.99 -19.44
CA GLY A 147 1.35 9.15 -20.56
C GLY A 147 0.45 9.90 -21.54
N ALA A 148 0.06 9.26 -22.63
CA ALA A 148 -0.89 9.82 -23.58
C ALA A 148 -2.26 10.11 -22.95
N GLU A 149 -2.67 9.28 -21.99
CA GLU A 149 -3.82 9.51 -21.11
C GLU A 149 -3.45 9.09 -19.68
N VAL A 150 -3.98 9.82 -18.70
CA VAL A 150 -3.83 9.53 -17.28
C VAL A 150 -5.18 9.56 -16.56
N ALA A 151 -5.34 8.68 -15.58
CA ALA A 151 -6.50 8.67 -14.69
C ALA A 151 -6.08 8.45 -13.25
N SER A 152 -6.95 8.86 -12.34
CA SER A 152 -6.76 8.72 -10.90
C SER A 152 -8.02 8.21 -10.22
N TYR A 153 -7.84 7.60 -9.07
CA TYR A 153 -8.94 7.16 -8.21
C TYR A 153 -8.55 7.30 -6.75
N ILE A 154 -9.46 7.86 -5.96
CA ILE A 154 -9.34 7.95 -4.50
C ILE A 154 -10.38 7.05 -3.87
N HIS A 155 -9.93 6.13 -3.01
CA HIS A 155 -10.80 5.22 -2.28
C HIS A 155 -10.81 5.54 -0.78
N GLY A 156 -11.97 5.27 -0.15
CA GLY A 156 -12.11 5.36 1.31
C GLY A 156 -11.80 6.75 1.89
N GLY A 157 -12.21 7.83 1.18
CA GLY A 157 -12.00 9.19 1.66
C GLY A 157 -10.52 9.63 1.72
N GLY A 158 -9.68 9.05 0.89
CA GLY A 158 -8.24 9.33 0.86
C GLY A 158 -7.37 8.25 1.52
N LYS A 159 -7.93 7.12 1.91
CA LYS A 159 -7.14 5.99 2.46
C LYS A 159 -6.28 5.32 1.40
N ILE A 160 -6.76 5.27 0.16
CA ILE A 160 -5.98 4.74 -0.98
C ILE A 160 -6.05 5.75 -2.11
N GLY A 161 -4.91 6.13 -2.65
CA GLY A 161 -4.77 6.92 -3.86
C GLY A 161 -4.12 6.11 -4.98
N VAL A 162 -4.72 6.13 -6.17
CA VAL A 162 -4.23 5.37 -7.32
C VAL A 162 -4.11 6.28 -8.53
N LEU A 163 -3.04 6.10 -9.28
CA LEU A 163 -2.82 6.69 -10.60
C LEU A 163 -2.62 5.58 -11.62
N VAL A 164 -3.11 5.80 -12.83
CA VAL A 164 -2.83 4.94 -13.99
C VAL A 164 -2.49 5.83 -15.18
N ALA A 165 -1.39 5.52 -15.84
CA ALA A 165 -0.97 6.13 -17.09
C ALA A 165 -0.96 5.10 -18.21
N ALA A 166 -1.39 5.50 -19.40
CA ALA A 166 -1.36 4.66 -20.57
C ALA A 166 -0.87 5.44 -21.79
N ASP A 167 -0.29 4.70 -22.74
CA ASP A 167 0.11 5.14 -24.05
C ASP A 167 -0.72 4.47 -25.14
N GLY A 168 -0.57 4.92 -26.38
CA GLY A 168 -1.17 4.34 -27.56
C GLY A 168 -2.60 4.81 -27.89
N ALA A 169 -3.34 5.30 -26.90
CA ALA A 169 -4.69 5.86 -27.09
C ALA A 169 -4.97 6.95 -26.05
N ASN A 170 -5.90 7.85 -26.36
CA ASN A 170 -6.38 8.89 -25.46
C ASN A 170 -7.85 9.23 -25.72
N GLY A 171 -8.43 10.10 -24.91
CA GLY A 171 -9.78 10.58 -25.02
C GLY A 171 -10.71 10.09 -23.92
N ALA A 172 -11.97 10.56 -23.92
CA ALA A 172 -12.92 10.36 -22.82
C ALA A 172 -13.14 8.89 -22.48
N ASN A 173 -13.33 8.02 -23.47
CA ASN A 173 -13.54 6.58 -23.26
C ASN A 173 -12.29 5.90 -22.67
N VAL A 174 -11.10 6.30 -23.13
CA VAL A 174 -9.84 5.79 -22.60
C VAL A 174 -9.66 6.22 -21.16
N LYS A 175 -9.90 7.50 -20.84
CA LYS A 175 -9.84 8.03 -19.49
C LYS A 175 -10.79 7.31 -18.53
N GLU A 176 -12.03 7.04 -18.98
CA GLU A 176 -12.99 6.25 -18.19
C GLU A 176 -12.47 4.83 -17.95
N ALA A 177 -11.93 4.17 -18.99
CA ALA A 177 -11.36 2.85 -18.85
C ALA A 177 -10.18 2.83 -17.86
N LEU A 178 -9.29 3.81 -17.93
CA LEU A 178 -8.18 3.94 -16.97
C LEU A 178 -8.65 4.22 -15.55
N THR A 179 -9.74 4.99 -15.38
CA THR A 179 -10.37 5.18 -14.07
C THR A 179 -10.90 3.85 -13.50
N ASN A 180 -11.52 3.03 -14.33
CA ASN A 180 -11.96 1.69 -13.93
C ASN A 180 -10.77 0.77 -13.58
N VAL A 181 -9.67 0.89 -14.33
CA VAL A 181 -8.42 0.17 -13.99
C VAL A 181 -7.82 0.70 -12.69
N ALA A 182 -7.89 2.01 -12.41
CA ALA A 182 -7.45 2.56 -11.12
C ALA A 182 -8.29 2.01 -9.94
N MET A 183 -9.59 1.81 -10.12
CA MET A 183 -10.44 1.11 -9.15
C MET A 183 -10.01 -0.36 -8.96
N GLN A 184 -9.67 -1.06 -10.05
CA GLN A 184 -9.13 -2.42 -10.03
C GLN A 184 -7.84 -2.47 -9.19
N VAL A 185 -6.89 -1.56 -9.45
CA VAL A 185 -5.62 -1.45 -8.72
C VAL A 185 -5.86 -1.18 -7.23
N ALA A 186 -6.80 -0.29 -6.90
CA ALA A 186 -7.16 -0.01 -5.51
C ALA A 186 -7.66 -1.26 -4.77
N ALA A 187 -8.52 -2.06 -5.44
CA ALA A 187 -9.17 -3.21 -4.85
C ALA A 187 -8.27 -4.46 -4.79
N MET A 188 -7.50 -4.72 -5.84
CA MET A 188 -6.78 -5.98 -6.02
C MET A 188 -5.29 -5.89 -5.75
N ASN A 189 -4.75 -4.69 -5.56
CA ASN A 189 -3.34 -4.42 -5.24
C ASN A 189 -2.33 -5.24 -6.08
N PRO A 190 -2.36 -5.16 -7.42
CA PRO A 190 -1.40 -5.86 -8.25
C PRO A 190 0.02 -5.35 -8.02
N THR A 191 1.01 -6.21 -8.21
CA THR A 191 2.43 -5.85 -8.07
C THR A 191 3.04 -5.44 -9.42
N TYR A 192 2.58 -6.06 -10.51
CA TYR A 192 3.10 -5.89 -11.86
C TYR A 192 1.99 -5.49 -12.83
N ILE A 193 2.32 -4.81 -13.92
CA ILE A 193 1.38 -4.56 -15.00
C ILE A 193 1.07 -5.88 -15.73
N SER A 194 2.12 -6.62 -16.10
CA SER A 194 2.03 -7.89 -16.83
C SER A 194 3.09 -8.87 -16.36
N ARG A 195 3.02 -10.12 -16.83
CA ARG A 195 4.05 -11.13 -16.57
C ARG A 195 5.42 -10.76 -17.13
N ASN A 196 5.46 -9.94 -18.19
CA ASN A 196 6.71 -9.52 -18.81
C ASN A 196 7.52 -8.55 -17.93
N ASP A 197 6.88 -7.95 -16.92
CA ASP A 197 7.52 -7.00 -16.00
C ASP A 197 8.18 -7.73 -14.81
N ILE A 198 7.98 -9.05 -14.72
CA ILE A 198 8.60 -9.89 -13.68
C ILE A 198 10.00 -10.28 -14.18
N SER A 199 11.03 -9.95 -13.42
CA SER A 199 12.39 -10.35 -13.75
C SER A 199 12.57 -11.87 -13.66
N ALA A 200 13.55 -12.40 -14.39
CA ALA A 200 13.86 -13.84 -14.37
C ALA A 200 14.19 -14.33 -12.93
N ASP A 201 14.89 -13.52 -12.16
CA ASP A 201 15.26 -13.84 -10.78
C ASP A 201 14.05 -13.87 -9.84
N GLU A 202 13.10 -12.92 -10.00
CA GLU A 202 11.86 -12.90 -9.24
C GLU A 202 10.97 -14.09 -9.60
N LEU A 203 10.85 -14.41 -10.88
CA LEU A 203 10.10 -15.58 -11.34
C LEU A 203 10.72 -16.88 -10.80
N ALA A 204 12.06 -16.98 -10.77
CA ALA A 204 12.75 -18.12 -10.16
C ALA A 204 12.44 -18.24 -8.66
N LYS A 205 12.46 -17.13 -7.91
CA LYS A 205 12.08 -17.12 -6.48
C LYS A 205 10.62 -17.53 -6.27
N ILE A 206 9.69 -17.04 -7.09
CA ILE A 206 8.28 -17.46 -7.03
C ILE A 206 8.16 -18.97 -7.25
N LYS A 207 8.89 -19.52 -8.22
CA LYS A 207 8.90 -20.97 -8.50
C LYS A 207 9.44 -21.76 -7.32
N ASP A 208 10.57 -21.35 -6.75
CA ASP A 208 11.21 -22.04 -5.64
C ASP A 208 10.32 -22.02 -4.39
N ILE A 209 9.76 -20.85 -4.04
CA ILE A 209 8.85 -20.71 -2.90
C ILE A 209 7.59 -21.55 -3.09
N THR A 210 7.01 -21.55 -4.31
CA THR A 210 5.80 -22.34 -4.61
C THR A 210 6.07 -23.82 -4.53
N LEU A 211 7.23 -24.27 -5.03
CA LEU A 211 7.66 -25.67 -4.98
C LEU A 211 7.89 -26.11 -3.53
N GLU A 212 8.60 -25.33 -2.74
CA GLU A 212 8.85 -25.63 -1.32
C GLU A 212 7.56 -25.63 -0.50
N SER A 213 6.67 -24.66 -0.74
CA SER A 213 5.35 -24.65 -0.11
C SER A 213 4.52 -25.88 -0.45
N ALA A 214 4.59 -26.36 -1.71
CA ALA A 214 3.88 -27.56 -2.12
C ALA A 214 4.44 -28.82 -1.43
N LEU A 215 5.74 -28.91 -1.24
CA LEU A 215 6.39 -30.05 -0.55
C LEU A 215 6.10 -30.03 0.95
N ASN A 216 6.14 -28.85 1.58
CA ASN A 216 5.83 -28.68 3.01
C ASN A 216 4.41 -29.12 3.37
N ASP A 217 3.44 -28.85 2.49
CA ASP A 217 2.05 -29.32 2.63
C ASP A 217 1.83 -30.61 1.86
N ALA A 218 2.48 -31.69 2.33
CA ALA A 218 2.51 -32.99 1.64
C ALA A 218 1.12 -33.55 1.36
N PHE A 219 0.09 -33.26 2.16
CA PHE A 219 -1.27 -33.72 1.92
C PHE A 219 -1.95 -33.10 0.69
N THR A 220 -1.41 -32.00 0.16
CA THR A 220 -1.86 -31.38 -1.08
C THR A 220 -1.18 -31.92 -2.33
N LEU A 221 -0.20 -32.82 -2.17
CA LEU A 221 0.49 -33.46 -3.28
C LEU A 221 -0.43 -34.38 -4.08
N PRO A 222 -0.09 -34.64 -5.36
CA PRO A 222 -0.79 -35.61 -6.16
C PRO A 222 -0.83 -37.00 -5.47
N LYS A 223 -1.99 -37.64 -5.50
CA LYS A 223 -2.23 -38.93 -4.81
C LYS A 223 -1.14 -39.97 -5.00
N PRO A 224 -0.56 -40.20 -6.20
CA PRO A 224 0.49 -41.20 -6.35
C PRO A 224 1.75 -40.89 -5.53
N ILE A 225 2.10 -39.61 -5.44
CA ILE A 225 3.26 -39.14 -4.66
C ILE A 225 2.94 -39.20 -3.17
N LEU A 226 1.77 -38.67 -2.77
CA LEU A 226 1.32 -38.70 -1.39
C LEU A 226 1.29 -40.14 -0.83
N ASN A 227 0.73 -41.09 -1.59
CA ASN A 227 0.63 -42.48 -1.14
C ASN A 227 1.99 -43.11 -0.87
N LYS A 228 3.01 -42.83 -1.71
CA LYS A 228 4.39 -43.29 -1.47
C LYS A 228 4.99 -42.71 -0.18
N LEU A 229 4.74 -41.40 0.05
CA LEU A 229 5.21 -40.74 1.27
C LEU A 229 4.51 -41.29 2.52
N LEU A 230 3.22 -41.56 2.45
CA LEU A 230 2.42 -42.12 3.53
C LEU A 230 2.88 -43.55 3.86
N GLU A 231 3.13 -44.39 2.83
CA GLU A 231 3.68 -45.74 3.02
C GLU A 231 5.05 -45.72 3.69
N GLU A 232 5.94 -44.80 3.25
CA GLU A 232 7.25 -44.65 3.86
C GLU A 232 7.18 -44.14 5.30
N ALA A 233 6.34 -43.16 5.58
CA ALA A 233 6.15 -42.62 6.92
C ALA A 233 5.59 -43.66 7.89
N THR A 234 4.77 -44.61 7.43
CA THR A 234 4.22 -45.68 8.26
C THR A 234 5.20 -46.84 8.47
N THR A 235 6.06 -47.11 7.48
CA THR A 235 7.03 -48.23 7.54
C THR A 235 8.37 -47.86 8.20
N THR A 236 8.63 -46.56 8.36
CA THR A 236 9.85 -46.04 8.98
C THR A 236 9.56 -45.36 10.33
N ASP A 237 10.60 -44.82 11.00
CA ASP A 237 10.47 -44.13 12.29
C ASP A 237 10.14 -42.63 12.13
N ILE A 238 9.64 -42.22 10.94
CA ILE A 238 9.27 -40.83 10.66
C ILE A 238 8.02 -40.42 11.45
N TRP A 239 7.03 -41.29 11.51
CA TRP A 239 5.79 -41.05 12.28
C TRP A 239 5.83 -41.74 13.65
N SER A 240 5.21 -41.09 14.63
CA SER A 240 4.94 -41.66 15.93
C SER A 240 4.01 -42.87 15.84
N ALA A 241 4.02 -43.73 16.90
CA ALA A 241 3.08 -44.85 16.98
C ALA A 241 1.61 -44.39 16.88
N ASP A 242 1.29 -43.24 17.47
CA ASP A 242 -0.06 -42.67 17.46
C ASP A 242 -0.48 -42.18 16.06
N ASP A 243 0.43 -41.51 15.32
CA ASP A 243 0.15 -41.08 13.95
C ASP A 243 0.01 -42.29 13.01
N LYS A 244 0.85 -43.33 13.16
CA LYS A 244 0.71 -44.59 12.41
C LYS A 244 -0.64 -45.25 12.65
N LYS A 245 -1.08 -45.32 13.90
CA LYS A 245 -2.39 -45.85 14.29
C LYS A 245 -3.52 -45.00 13.70
N ALA A 246 -3.44 -43.68 13.86
CA ALA A 246 -4.44 -42.74 13.31
C ALA A 246 -4.54 -42.88 11.79
N TYR A 247 -3.44 -43.06 11.08
CA TYR A 247 -3.45 -43.33 9.64
C TYR A 247 -4.15 -44.64 9.31
N GLU A 248 -3.81 -45.76 9.94
CA GLU A 248 -4.41 -47.08 9.67
C GLU A 248 -5.95 -47.06 9.89
N GLU A 249 -6.41 -46.38 10.93
CA GLU A 249 -7.82 -46.25 11.25
C GLU A 249 -8.57 -45.32 10.27
N ASN A 250 -7.89 -44.37 9.63
CA ASN A 250 -8.50 -43.30 8.81
C ASN A 250 -8.00 -43.23 7.37
N LYS A 251 -7.24 -44.23 6.87
CA LYS A 251 -6.59 -44.15 5.55
C LYS A 251 -7.55 -43.98 4.36
N THR A 252 -8.81 -44.35 4.50
CA THR A 252 -9.84 -44.14 3.48
C THR A 252 -10.68 -42.87 3.71
N ASN A 253 -10.45 -42.16 4.81
CA ASN A 253 -11.20 -40.97 5.18
C ASN A 253 -10.76 -39.79 4.30
N LYS A 254 -11.72 -39.07 3.72
CA LYS A 254 -11.47 -37.86 2.94
C LYS A 254 -10.73 -36.78 3.73
N TYR A 255 -10.90 -36.78 5.05
CA TYR A 255 -10.31 -35.79 5.98
C TYR A 255 -9.15 -36.37 6.79
N LEU A 256 -8.43 -37.36 6.25
CA LEU A 256 -7.24 -37.95 6.86
C LEU A 256 -6.29 -36.94 7.52
N PRO A 257 -6.00 -35.76 6.93
CA PRO A 257 -5.10 -34.79 7.57
C PRO A 257 -5.54 -34.31 8.95
N ASN A 258 -6.85 -34.38 9.27
CA ASN A 258 -7.37 -33.93 10.57
C ASN A 258 -7.08 -34.92 11.70
N PHE A 259 -6.70 -36.15 11.37
CA PHE A 259 -6.37 -37.20 12.34
C PHE A 259 -4.88 -37.33 12.59
N ILE A 260 -4.04 -36.74 11.74
CA ILE A 260 -2.58 -36.74 11.89
C ILE A 260 -2.15 -35.53 12.71
N SER A 261 -1.26 -35.75 13.67
CA SER A 261 -0.72 -34.66 14.50
C SER A 261 0.02 -33.60 13.68
N ASP A 262 0.15 -32.39 14.20
CA ASP A 262 0.93 -31.34 13.52
C ASP A 262 2.40 -31.74 13.36
N ALA A 263 2.95 -32.47 14.33
CA ALA A 263 4.29 -33.07 14.23
C ALA A 263 4.37 -34.11 13.10
N GLY A 264 3.36 -34.98 12.97
CA GLY A 264 3.26 -35.96 11.89
C GLY A 264 3.14 -35.33 10.51
N LYS A 265 2.35 -34.24 10.37
CA LYS A 265 2.25 -33.44 9.13
C LYS A 265 3.60 -32.81 8.77
N ALA A 266 4.25 -32.18 9.76
CA ALA A 266 5.57 -31.57 9.56
C ALA A 266 6.63 -32.61 9.15
N ALA A 267 6.65 -33.78 9.80
CA ALA A 267 7.55 -34.87 9.44
C ALA A 267 7.32 -35.37 8.01
N LEU A 268 6.07 -35.48 7.57
CA LEU A 268 5.73 -35.85 6.21
C LEU A 268 6.19 -34.80 5.19
N GLY A 269 6.07 -33.51 5.53
CA GLY A 269 6.60 -32.40 4.72
C GLY A 269 8.13 -32.47 4.61
N GLN A 270 8.84 -32.74 5.71
CA GLN A 270 10.29 -32.90 5.70
C GLN A 270 10.73 -34.11 4.84
N LEU A 271 9.99 -35.22 4.91
CA LEU A 271 10.20 -36.36 4.02
C LEU A 271 10.03 -35.94 2.54
N ALA A 272 8.99 -35.20 2.20
CA ALA A 272 8.79 -34.72 0.85
C ALA A 272 9.92 -33.81 0.38
N ILE A 273 10.41 -32.91 1.25
CA ILE A 273 11.55 -32.03 0.97
C ILE A 273 12.83 -32.84 0.75
N SER A 274 13.10 -33.87 1.56
CA SER A 274 14.26 -34.74 1.36
C SER A 274 14.27 -35.44 0.01
N LYS A 275 13.09 -35.66 -0.59
CA LYS A 275 12.88 -36.25 -1.91
C LYS A 275 12.62 -35.19 -2.99
N LYS A 276 12.91 -33.91 -2.75
CA LYS A 276 12.65 -32.77 -3.66
C LYS A 276 13.08 -33.09 -5.11
N ALA A 277 14.26 -33.65 -5.30
CA ALA A 277 14.79 -33.95 -6.63
C ALA A 277 13.94 -34.99 -7.38
N GLU A 278 13.53 -36.07 -6.69
CA GLU A 278 12.69 -37.13 -7.25
C GLU A 278 11.28 -36.61 -7.56
N ILE A 279 10.66 -35.92 -6.58
CA ILE A 279 9.29 -35.42 -6.71
C ILE A 279 9.22 -34.33 -7.80
N SER A 280 10.23 -33.45 -7.90
CA SER A 280 10.26 -32.39 -8.93
C SER A 280 10.41 -32.95 -10.36
N ALA A 281 10.92 -34.15 -10.53
CA ALA A 281 10.99 -34.81 -11.83
C ALA A 281 9.66 -35.44 -12.27
N ASP A 282 8.69 -35.55 -11.35
CA ASP A 282 7.36 -36.09 -11.64
C ASP A 282 6.52 -35.09 -12.44
N LYS A 283 5.97 -35.50 -13.57
CA LYS A 283 5.17 -34.63 -14.47
C LYS A 283 3.89 -34.14 -13.85
N ILE A 284 3.25 -34.92 -12.97
CA ILE A 284 1.99 -34.56 -12.32
C ILE A 284 2.28 -33.47 -11.28
N PHE A 285 3.38 -33.61 -10.54
CA PHE A 285 3.83 -32.59 -9.58
C PHE A 285 4.26 -31.30 -10.29
N ALA A 286 5.03 -31.39 -11.37
CA ALA A 286 5.38 -30.23 -12.17
C ALA A 286 4.15 -29.46 -12.65
N GLY A 287 3.12 -30.17 -13.14
CA GLY A 287 1.84 -29.56 -13.52
C GLY A 287 1.10 -28.91 -12.35
N LEU A 288 1.15 -29.50 -11.13
CA LEU A 288 0.59 -28.89 -9.92
C LEU A 288 1.29 -27.57 -9.59
N VAL A 289 2.62 -27.55 -9.61
CA VAL A 289 3.44 -26.35 -9.30
C VAL A 289 3.17 -25.26 -10.38
N GLU A 290 3.18 -25.60 -11.65
CA GLU A 290 2.85 -24.66 -12.73
C GLU A 290 1.44 -24.09 -12.59
N GLY A 291 0.45 -24.91 -12.22
CA GLY A 291 -0.92 -24.46 -11.95
C GLY A 291 -0.97 -23.43 -10.80
N ARG A 292 -0.27 -23.69 -9.71
CA ARG A 292 -0.17 -22.75 -8.57
C ARG A 292 0.52 -21.45 -8.97
N ILE A 293 1.65 -21.52 -9.69
CA ILE A 293 2.36 -20.34 -10.20
C ILE A 293 1.45 -19.54 -11.12
N SER A 294 0.78 -20.19 -12.08
CA SER A 294 -0.13 -19.51 -12.99
C SER A 294 -1.27 -18.80 -12.27
N LYS A 295 -1.81 -19.40 -11.19
CA LYS A 295 -2.82 -18.77 -10.34
C LYS A 295 -2.25 -17.54 -9.63
N GLN A 296 -1.08 -17.65 -9.01
CA GLN A 296 -0.41 -16.54 -8.34
C GLN A 296 -0.11 -15.38 -9.31
N LEU A 297 0.42 -15.69 -10.50
CA LEU A 297 0.68 -14.68 -11.52
C LEU A 297 -0.59 -13.95 -11.97
N LYS A 298 -1.74 -14.63 -12.02
CA LYS A 298 -3.03 -13.99 -12.30
C LYS A 298 -3.48 -13.05 -11.20
N GLU A 299 -3.05 -13.26 -9.96
CA GLU A 299 -3.39 -12.40 -8.83
C GLU A 299 -2.49 -11.17 -8.78
N ILE A 300 -1.20 -11.30 -9.09
CA ILE A 300 -0.21 -10.21 -8.95
C ILE A 300 0.00 -9.37 -10.22
N CYS A 301 -0.42 -9.84 -11.40
CA CYS A 301 -0.31 -9.13 -12.67
C CYS A 301 -1.64 -8.47 -13.05
N LEU A 302 -1.67 -7.14 -13.08
CA LEU A 302 -2.88 -6.34 -13.35
C LEU A 302 -3.64 -6.80 -14.60
N LEU A 303 -2.95 -6.98 -15.71
CA LEU A 303 -3.58 -7.33 -17.00
C LEU A 303 -4.19 -8.74 -17.03
N ASP A 304 -3.70 -9.65 -16.15
CA ASP A 304 -4.19 -11.01 -16.02
C ASP A 304 -5.33 -11.17 -15.00
N GLN A 305 -5.50 -10.17 -14.10
CA GLN A 305 -6.57 -10.21 -13.11
C GLN A 305 -7.95 -10.25 -13.77
N VAL A 306 -8.89 -10.90 -13.12
CA VAL A 306 -10.31 -10.76 -13.49
C VAL A 306 -10.74 -9.34 -13.17
N TYR A 307 -11.35 -8.68 -14.15
CA TYR A 307 -11.85 -7.32 -14.02
C TYR A 307 -12.99 -7.27 -12.99
N VAL A 308 -12.86 -6.42 -11.96
CA VAL A 308 -13.81 -6.39 -10.83
C VAL A 308 -15.25 -6.03 -11.23
N LYS A 309 -15.43 -5.36 -12.39
CA LYS A 309 -16.74 -5.03 -12.95
C LYS A 309 -17.15 -5.95 -14.10
N ALA A 310 -16.46 -7.07 -14.30
CA ALA A 310 -16.81 -8.04 -15.34
C ALA A 310 -18.19 -8.65 -15.07
N GLU A 311 -19.14 -8.47 -16.00
CA GLU A 311 -20.50 -9.00 -15.89
C GLU A 311 -20.53 -10.53 -15.88
N ASP A 312 -19.61 -11.17 -16.62
CA ASP A 312 -19.47 -12.62 -16.71
C ASP A 312 -18.58 -13.22 -15.59
N GLY A 313 -17.96 -12.37 -14.75
CA GLY A 313 -17.01 -12.77 -13.71
C GLY A 313 -15.75 -13.45 -14.25
N LYS A 314 -15.41 -13.30 -15.55
CA LYS A 314 -14.28 -13.98 -16.20
C LYS A 314 -13.42 -13.07 -17.05
N GLN A 315 -13.97 -11.97 -17.56
CA GLN A 315 -13.24 -11.03 -18.40
C GLN A 315 -11.99 -10.51 -17.66
N SER A 316 -10.82 -10.63 -18.29
CA SER A 316 -9.59 -10.06 -17.72
C SER A 316 -9.53 -8.56 -17.96
N VAL A 317 -8.70 -7.86 -17.15
CA VAL A 317 -8.39 -6.43 -17.35
C VAL A 317 -7.87 -6.18 -18.77
N SER A 318 -6.98 -7.05 -19.28
CA SER A 318 -6.48 -6.97 -20.65
C SER A 318 -7.60 -7.07 -21.70
N ALA A 319 -8.55 -7.99 -21.51
CA ALA A 319 -9.69 -8.14 -22.42
C ALA A 319 -10.63 -6.93 -22.35
N TYR A 320 -10.86 -6.40 -21.15
CA TYR A 320 -11.63 -5.17 -20.96
C TYR A 320 -11.00 -3.98 -21.69
N LEU A 321 -9.71 -3.71 -21.50
CA LEU A 321 -9.01 -2.61 -22.17
C LEU A 321 -9.10 -2.75 -23.70
N LYS A 322 -8.86 -3.94 -24.25
CA LYS A 322 -8.99 -4.22 -25.67
C LYS A 322 -10.40 -3.99 -26.23
N SER A 323 -11.43 -4.18 -25.40
CA SER A 323 -12.82 -3.93 -25.83
C SER A 323 -13.13 -2.42 -25.92
N VAL A 324 -12.37 -1.58 -25.21
CA VAL A 324 -12.50 -0.10 -25.28
C VAL A 324 -11.68 0.45 -26.43
N ASP A 325 -10.38 0.14 -26.48
CA ASP A 325 -9.46 0.46 -27.58
C ASP A 325 -8.25 -0.49 -27.54
N GLY A 326 -8.01 -1.19 -28.63
CA GLY A 326 -6.93 -2.17 -28.77
C GLY A 326 -5.51 -1.58 -28.69
N ASN A 327 -5.37 -0.23 -28.77
CA ASN A 327 -4.09 0.46 -28.69
C ASN A 327 -3.73 0.87 -27.25
N ILE A 328 -4.63 0.77 -26.28
CA ILE A 328 -4.34 1.11 -24.89
C ILE A 328 -3.24 0.21 -24.37
N LYS A 329 -2.14 0.82 -23.91
CA LYS A 329 -1.02 0.15 -23.26
C LYS A 329 -0.79 0.81 -21.91
N ILE A 330 -1.04 0.09 -20.82
CA ILE A 330 -0.71 0.58 -19.49
C ILE A 330 0.80 0.76 -19.40
N ALA A 331 1.24 2.00 -19.17
CA ALA A 331 2.64 2.35 -19.03
C ALA A 331 3.10 2.28 -17.57
N LYS A 332 2.26 2.75 -16.65
CA LYS A 332 2.55 2.77 -15.21
C LYS A 332 1.26 2.85 -14.40
N PHE A 333 1.28 2.25 -13.24
CA PHE A 333 0.34 2.57 -12.17
C PHE A 333 1.09 2.83 -10.87
N VAL A 334 0.47 3.60 -9.99
CA VAL A 334 0.93 3.87 -8.62
C VAL A 334 -0.23 3.67 -7.68
N ARG A 335 -0.01 2.98 -6.58
CA ARG A 335 -0.97 2.81 -5.50
C ARG A 335 -0.32 3.16 -4.18
N PHE A 336 -0.87 4.16 -3.50
CA PHE A 336 -0.50 4.51 -2.12
C PHE A 336 -1.64 4.18 -1.19
N GLU A 337 -1.37 3.35 -0.21
CA GLU A 337 -2.23 3.15 0.94
C GLU A 337 -1.64 3.90 2.13
N VAL A 338 -2.46 4.73 2.76
CA VAL A 338 -2.02 5.58 3.88
C VAL A 338 -1.53 4.72 5.04
N GLY A 339 -0.32 5.01 5.50
CA GLY A 339 0.31 4.31 6.62
C GLY A 339 0.80 2.89 6.28
N GLU A 340 0.82 2.49 5.01
CA GLU A 340 1.34 1.19 4.57
C GLU A 340 2.79 0.98 5.03
N GLY A 341 3.05 -0.17 5.70
CA GLY A 341 4.38 -0.51 6.23
C GLY A 341 4.83 0.32 7.44
N MET A 342 3.99 1.20 7.96
CA MET A 342 4.30 1.97 9.17
C MET A 342 3.82 1.25 10.42
N GLU A 343 4.56 1.46 11.52
CA GLU A 343 4.13 1.03 12.85
C GLU A 343 2.87 1.81 13.27
N LYS A 344 1.80 1.11 13.62
CA LYS A 344 0.56 1.72 14.12
C LYS A 344 0.59 1.77 15.64
N LYS A 345 0.09 2.85 16.25
CA LYS A 345 -0.22 2.85 17.68
C LYS A 345 -1.25 1.75 17.95
N ASN A 346 -0.90 0.78 18.78
CA ASN A 346 -1.89 -0.07 19.41
C ASN A 346 -2.64 0.79 20.45
N GLU A 347 -3.80 1.29 20.10
CA GLU A 347 -4.72 1.85 21.08
C GLU A 347 -5.38 0.67 21.79
N ASP A 348 -4.85 0.34 22.96
CA ASP A 348 -5.46 -0.62 23.86
C ASP A 348 -6.70 0.08 24.48
N PHE A 349 -7.87 -0.12 23.88
CA PHE A 349 -9.15 0.40 24.40
C PHE A 349 -9.62 -0.31 25.67
N ALA A 350 -8.78 -1.12 26.31
CA ALA A 350 -9.08 -1.94 27.49
C ALA A 350 -8.34 -1.46 28.77
N ALA A 351 -7.97 -0.19 28.85
CA ALA A 351 -7.40 0.39 30.09
C ALA A 351 -8.31 1.49 30.64
#